data_f686f078061e759413a73ace871d7fdd
#
_entry.id   f686f078061e759413a73ace871d7fdd
#
_cell.length_a   1.000
_cell.length_b   1.000
_cell.length_c   1.000
_cell.angle_alpha   90.00
_cell.angle_beta   90.00
_cell.angle_gamma   90.00
#
_symmetry.space_group_name_H-M   'P 1'
#
loop_
_entity.id
_entity.type
_entity.pdbx_description
1 polymer ?
#
loop_
_entity_poly.entity_id
_entity_poly.type
_entity_poly.pdbx_seq_one_letter_code
_entity_poly.pdbx_strand_id
1 'polypeptide(L)'
;MVCRTLPAINLTWRPAAVLLWAAVFFSATTPRVSAQPDAMGADCGCLWQGSFSEVAPHADLVVLGEVQTIKGNAVDLRPERALKGSLWLDTLRVWMQARDYCRPPAEAFPPGSRWVMALSRIREVPEDGFDPFTPNESFGRKEDYVLSSCGGYWLRVNGNTAIGNLVPEMPRFYHQPDMSPVLIDLIAGYLAGSVSQAALGEASRERPEAVDNLILDTRRFLRGQEDWLDADIAPEEEPTAQTESAAETADPESP
;
A
#
# COMPACT_ATOMS: atom_id res chain seq x y z
N MET A 1 29.65 -40.22 -42.63
CA MET A 1 30.14 -39.60 -43.88
C MET A 1 29.00 -39.52 -44.86
N VAL A 2 28.38 -38.35 -45.02
CA VAL A 2 27.80 -37.82 -46.27
C VAL A 2 27.56 -36.33 -46.02
N CYS A 3 28.39 -35.49 -46.61
CA CYS A 3 28.19 -34.06 -46.80
C CYS A 3 27.02 -33.79 -47.75
N ARG A 4 26.13 -32.85 -47.39
CA ARG A 4 25.24 -32.19 -48.35
C ARG A 4 25.42 -30.69 -48.28
N THR A 5 25.92 -30.17 -49.36
CA THR A 5 26.15 -28.78 -49.75
C THR A 5 24.89 -27.96 -49.86
N LEU A 6 24.92 -26.71 -49.32
CA LEU A 6 23.92 -25.68 -49.48
C LEU A 6 24.15 -24.89 -50.79
N PRO A 7 23.12 -24.46 -51.51
CA PRO A 7 23.29 -23.52 -52.61
C PRO A 7 23.22 -22.08 -52.16
N ALA A 8 24.09 -21.25 -52.73
CA ALA A 8 24.17 -19.82 -52.60
C ALA A 8 23.01 -19.11 -53.30
N ILE A 9 22.37 -18.13 -52.65
CA ILE A 9 21.38 -17.25 -53.24
C ILE A 9 22.04 -15.87 -53.45
N ASN A 10 22.09 -15.49 -54.73
CA ASN A 10 22.60 -14.22 -55.23
C ASN A 10 21.64 -13.06 -54.87
N LEU A 11 22.22 -12.05 -54.24
CA LEU A 11 21.55 -10.81 -53.89
C LEU A 11 21.86 -9.76 -54.97
N THR A 12 20.88 -9.41 -55.80
CA THR A 12 20.98 -8.29 -56.75
C THR A 12 20.43 -7.01 -56.12
N TRP A 13 21.32 -6.06 -55.95
CA TRP A 13 21.04 -4.69 -55.57
C TRP A 13 20.35 -3.93 -56.72
N ARG A 14 19.30 -3.17 -56.43
CA ARG A 14 18.86 -2.02 -57.22
C ARG A 14 18.51 -0.86 -56.28
N PRO A 15 19.05 0.35 -56.51
CA PRO A 15 18.70 1.53 -55.77
C PRO A 15 17.59 2.30 -56.47
N ALA A 16 16.63 2.84 -55.75
CA ALA A 16 15.87 4.03 -56.15
C ALA A 16 15.32 4.74 -54.90
N ALA A 17 15.77 5.93 -54.77
CA ALA A 17 15.37 6.92 -53.79
C ALA A 17 13.92 7.36 -53.99
N VAL A 18 13.19 7.57 -52.90
CA VAL A 18 12.24 8.71 -52.79
C VAL A 18 12.09 9.05 -51.30
N LEU A 19 12.53 10.26 -50.95
CA LEU A 19 12.28 10.96 -49.71
C LEU A 19 10.82 11.36 -49.63
N LEU A 20 10.11 10.90 -48.58
CA LEU A 20 8.89 11.53 -48.12
C LEU A 20 8.92 11.58 -46.58
N TRP A 21 9.19 12.77 -46.08
CA TRP A 21 9.03 13.13 -44.69
C TRP A 21 7.55 13.14 -44.32
N ALA A 22 7.10 12.13 -43.58
CA ALA A 22 5.83 12.17 -42.87
C ALA A 22 6.18 12.28 -41.38
N ALA A 23 6.03 13.50 -40.83
CA ALA A 23 6.06 13.75 -39.40
C ALA A 23 4.84 13.06 -38.77
N VAL A 24 5.03 11.87 -38.22
CA VAL A 24 4.04 11.21 -37.39
C VAL A 24 4.20 11.75 -35.99
N PHE A 25 3.29 12.65 -35.60
CA PHE A 25 3.09 13.01 -34.20
C PHE A 25 2.67 11.74 -33.43
N PHE A 26 3.63 11.13 -32.75
CA PHE A 26 3.35 10.12 -31.74
C PHE A 26 2.76 10.86 -30.52
N SER A 27 1.43 10.99 -30.52
CA SER A 27 0.71 11.28 -29.29
C SER A 27 0.91 10.08 -28.39
N ALA A 28 1.82 10.18 -27.42
CA ALA A 28 1.99 9.23 -26.35
C ALA A 28 0.74 9.29 -25.46
N THR A 29 -0.29 8.54 -25.84
CA THR A 29 -1.37 8.19 -24.93
C THR A 29 -0.78 7.23 -23.90
N THR A 30 -0.35 7.77 -22.75
CA THR A 30 -0.09 6.94 -21.59
C THR A 30 -1.37 6.18 -21.25
N PRO A 31 -1.35 4.84 -21.24
CA PRO A 31 -2.50 4.10 -20.73
C PRO A 31 -2.66 4.51 -19.27
N ARG A 32 -3.75 5.22 -18.96
CA ARG A 32 -4.23 5.29 -17.58
C ARG A 32 -4.57 3.85 -17.21
N VAL A 33 -3.75 3.25 -16.40
CA VAL A 33 -4.12 2.03 -15.67
C VAL A 33 -5.23 2.48 -14.71
N SER A 34 -6.46 2.42 -15.20
CA SER A 34 -7.62 2.41 -14.33
C SER A 34 -7.48 1.12 -13.53
N ALA A 35 -7.11 1.26 -12.25
CA ALA A 35 -7.29 0.18 -11.30
C ALA A 35 -8.80 -0.13 -11.32
N GLN A 36 -9.19 -1.21 -11.98
CA GLN A 36 -10.56 -1.71 -11.92
C GLN A 36 -10.78 -2.24 -10.50
N PRO A 37 -11.76 -1.70 -9.77
CA PRO A 37 -12.09 -2.19 -8.42
C PRO A 37 -12.86 -3.54 -8.45
N ASP A 38 -13.15 -4.11 -9.60
CA ASP A 38 -14.14 -5.18 -9.76
C ASP A 38 -13.56 -6.59 -9.93
N ALA A 39 -12.29 -6.82 -9.59
CA ALA A 39 -11.68 -8.14 -9.68
C ALA A 39 -11.93 -9.04 -8.45
N MET A 40 -13.00 -8.81 -7.70
CA MET A 40 -13.56 -9.88 -6.86
C MET A 40 -14.49 -10.69 -7.75
N GLY A 41 -14.11 -11.94 -8.01
CA GLY A 41 -14.86 -12.85 -8.85
C GLY A 41 -16.36 -12.76 -8.57
N ALA A 42 -17.10 -12.29 -9.57
CA ALA A 42 -18.53 -12.00 -9.50
C ALA A 42 -19.41 -13.22 -9.15
N ASP A 43 -18.81 -14.40 -9.03
CA ASP A 43 -19.50 -15.69 -8.83
C ASP A 43 -19.33 -16.29 -7.43
N CYS A 44 -18.65 -15.60 -6.51
CA CYS A 44 -18.45 -16.12 -5.18
C CYS A 44 -19.64 -15.84 -4.26
N GLY A 45 -20.54 -16.82 -4.11
CA GLY A 45 -21.76 -16.75 -3.31
C GLY A 45 -21.56 -16.83 -1.79
N CYS A 46 -20.43 -16.42 -1.22
CA CYS A 46 -20.22 -16.46 0.22
C CYS A 46 -20.81 -15.26 0.96
N LEU A 47 -21.25 -15.50 2.19
CA LEU A 47 -21.65 -14.43 3.10
C LEU A 47 -20.42 -13.69 3.63
N TRP A 48 -20.53 -12.36 3.77
CA TRP A 48 -19.50 -11.55 4.40
C TRP A 48 -19.29 -11.98 5.86
N GLN A 49 -18.08 -12.38 6.20
CA GLN A 49 -17.72 -12.93 7.52
C GLN A 49 -17.25 -11.84 8.51
N GLY A 50 -16.99 -10.64 8.03
CA GLY A 50 -16.60 -9.51 8.86
C GLY A 50 -15.37 -8.77 8.36
N SER A 51 -15.06 -7.67 9.04
CA SER A 51 -13.85 -6.88 8.86
C SER A 51 -12.60 -7.65 9.33
N PHE A 52 -11.42 -7.11 9.07
CA PHE A 52 -10.16 -7.72 9.51
C PHE A 52 -10.14 -7.94 11.03
N SER A 53 -10.61 -6.98 11.82
CA SER A 53 -10.67 -7.11 13.28
C SER A 53 -11.61 -8.24 13.75
N GLU A 54 -12.61 -8.60 12.95
CA GLU A 54 -13.53 -9.69 13.28
C GLU A 54 -13.00 -11.05 12.82
N VAL A 55 -12.35 -11.13 11.65
CA VAL A 55 -11.90 -12.41 11.09
C VAL A 55 -10.49 -12.82 11.54
N ALA A 56 -9.57 -11.87 11.73
CA ALA A 56 -8.17 -12.15 12.07
C ALA A 56 -7.99 -12.89 13.42
N PRO A 57 -8.80 -12.65 14.47
CA PRO A 57 -8.72 -13.43 15.69
C PRO A 57 -9.01 -14.93 15.50
N HIS A 58 -9.71 -15.31 14.43
CA HIS A 58 -10.08 -16.71 14.12
C HIS A 58 -9.12 -17.36 13.12
N ALA A 59 -8.24 -16.61 12.46
CA ALA A 59 -7.26 -17.14 11.53
C ALA A 59 -6.21 -18.03 12.23
N ASP A 60 -5.68 -19.02 11.52
CA ASP A 60 -4.59 -19.87 12.03
C ASP A 60 -3.27 -19.10 12.12
N LEU A 61 -3.05 -18.18 11.18
CA LEU A 61 -1.85 -17.31 11.12
C LEU A 61 -2.25 -15.91 10.65
N VAL A 62 -1.79 -14.89 11.36
CA VAL A 62 -1.80 -13.51 10.84
C VAL A 62 -0.37 -13.07 10.66
N VAL A 63 -0.02 -12.71 9.43
CA VAL A 63 1.36 -12.45 9.03
C VAL A 63 1.48 -11.14 8.27
N LEU A 64 2.49 -10.36 8.60
CA LEU A 64 3.05 -9.30 7.77
C LEU A 64 4.09 -9.94 6.85
N GLY A 65 4.01 -9.72 5.55
CA GLY A 65 4.96 -10.25 4.60
C GLY A 65 4.92 -9.57 3.25
N GLU A 66 5.93 -9.87 2.45
CA GLU A 66 6.11 -9.38 1.08
C GLU A 66 5.87 -10.52 0.07
N VAL A 67 5.07 -10.24 -0.94
CA VAL A 67 4.88 -11.17 -2.06
C VAL A 67 6.15 -11.24 -2.89
N GLN A 68 6.71 -12.44 -3.02
CA GLN A 68 7.93 -12.67 -3.79
C GLN A 68 7.62 -13.04 -5.24
N THR A 69 6.73 -13.98 -5.44
CA THR A 69 6.37 -14.47 -6.78
C THR A 69 4.93 -14.97 -6.81
N ILE A 70 4.37 -15.02 -8.03
CA ILE A 70 3.10 -15.69 -8.34
C ILE A 70 3.44 -16.95 -9.15
N LYS A 71 2.86 -18.11 -8.77
CA LYS A 71 3.02 -19.39 -9.45
C LYS A 71 1.68 -20.10 -9.59
N GLY A 72 1.15 -20.13 -10.81
CA GLY A 72 -0.22 -20.59 -11.03
C GLY A 72 -1.19 -19.74 -10.22
N ASN A 73 -2.09 -20.35 -9.49
CA ASN A 73 -3.02 -19.67 -8.60
C ASN A 73 -2.49 -19.54 -7.14
N ALA A 74 -1.20 -19.46 -6.94
CA ALA A 74 -0.61 -19.27 -5.62
C ALA A 74 0.37 -18.11 -5.59
N VAL A 75 0.48 -17.45 -4.45
CA VAL A 75 1.53 -16.48 -4.15
C VAL A 75 2.51 -17.08 -3.14
N ASP A 76 3.80 -16.86 -3.39
CA ASP A 76 4.85 -17.14 -2.42
C ASP A 76 5.10 -15.86 -1.62
N LEU A 77 4.77 -15.88 -0.34
CA LEU A 77 4.92 -14.77 0.60
C LEU A 77 6.17 -14.99 1.45
N ARG A 78 7.08 -14.02 1.47
CA ARG A 78 8.17 -13.96 2.44
C ARG A 78 7.66 -13.32 3.72
N PRO A 79 7.52 -14.08 4.82
CA PRO A 79 7.06 -13.52 6.07
C PRO A 79 8.12 -12.60 6.69
N GLU A 80 7.68 -11.45 7.18
CA GLU A 80 8.51 -10.50 7.92
C GLU A 80 8.25 -10.62 9.43
N ARG A 81 6.98 -10.77 9.81
CA ARG A 81 6.56 -10.82 11.21
C ARG A 81 5.25 -11.59 11.36
N ALA A 82 5.17 -12.51 12.32
CA ALA A 82 3.90 -13.05 12.79
C ALA A 82 3.25 -12.04 13.74
N LEU A 83 2.00 -11.66 13.45
CA LEU A 83 1.16 -10.87 14.34
C LEU A 83 0.29 -11.79 15.23
N LYS A 84 0.01 -13.00 14.73
CA LYS A 84 -0.65 -14.09 15.46
C LYS A 84 -0.18 -15.43 14.90
N GLY A 85 -0.04 -16.44 15.74
CA GLY A 85 0.47 -17.76 15.36
C GLY A 85 2.00 -17.82 15.37
N SER A 86 2.57 -18.86 14.77
CA SER A 86 4.01 -19.11 14.75
C SER A 86 4.53 -19.22 13.32
N LEU A 87 5.65 -18.57 13.05
CA LEU A 87 6.40 -18.66 11.80
C LEU A 87 7.57 -19.63 11.97
N TRP A 88 7.72 -20.56 11.05
CA TRP A 88 8.77 -21.60 10.99
C TRP A 88 9.28 -21.81 9.57
N LEU A 89 8.68 -21.12 8.58
CA LEU A 89 9.02 -21.19 7.17
C LEU A 89 9.52 -19.84 6.69
N ASP A 90 10.56 -19.85 5.89
CA ASP A 90 11.10 -18.65 5.24
C ASP A 90 10.21 -18.18 4.06
N THR A 91 9.34 -19.05 3.57
CA THR A 91 8.38 -18.77 2.50
C THR A 91 7.07 -19.47 2.81
N LEU A 92 5.99 -18.71 2.80
CA LEU A 92 4.63 -19.23 2.94
C LEU A 92 3.99 -19.28 1.56
N ARG A 93 3.46 -20.43 1.18
CA ARG A 93 2.61 -20.54 0.01
C ARG A 93 1.17 -20.30 0.38
N VAL A 94 0.57 -19.29 -0.27
CA VAL A 94 -0.83 -18.93 -0.10
C VAL A 94 -1.57 -19.20 -1.39
N TRP A 95 -2.56 -20.10 -1.33
CA TRP A 95 -3.36 -20.51 -2.47
C TRP A 95 -4.54 -19.57 -2.64
N MET A 96 -4.66 -19.04 -3.83
CA MET A 96 -5.61 -18.04 -4.26
C MET A 96 -6.77 -18.66 -5.05
N GLN A 97 -7.51 -17.85 -5.80
CA GLN A 97 -8.66 -18.27 -6.57
C GLN A 97 -8.35 -19.49 -7.45
N ALA A 98 -9.21 -20.48 -7.35
CA ALA A 98 -9.27 -21.61 -8.25
C ALA A 98 -10.74 -22.01 -8.36
N ARG A 99 -11.25 -22.14 -9.58
CA ARG A 99 -12.67 -22.44 -9.84
C ARG A 99 -13.61 -21.51 -9.05
N ASP A 100 -14.56 -22.07 -8.33
CA ASP A 100 -15.60 -21.41 -7.53
C ASP A 100 -15.23 -21.24 -6.04
N TYR A 101 -14.00 -21.58 -5.65
CA TYR A 101 -13.53 -21.32 -4.28
C TYR A 101 -13.43 -19.81 -4.04
N CYS A 102 -14.08 -19.37 -2.95
CA CYS A 102 -14.14 -17.95 -2.56
C CYS A 102 -12.78 -17.44 -2.06
N ARG A 103 -11.87 -17.21 -2.98
CA ARG A 103 -10.52 -16.69 -2.75
C ARG A 103 -10.24 -15.56 -3.71
N PRO A 104 -9.42 -14.56 -3.35
CA PRO A 104 -9.04 -13.49 -4.28
C PRO A 104 -8.12 -14.02 -5.39
N PRO A 105 -8.11 -13.38 -6.57
CA PRO A 105 -7.15 -13.71 -7.62
C PRO A 105 -5.72 -13.40 -7.19
N ALA A 106 -4.76 -14.23 -7.62
CA ALA A 106 -3.34 -14.06 -7.24
C ALA A 106 -2.76 -12.72 -7.73
N GLU A 107 -3.25 -12.22 -8.86
CA GLU A 107 -2.85 -10.96 -9.49
C GLU A 107 -3.19 -9.72 -8.64
N ALA A 108 -4.13 -9.84 -7.69
CA ALA A 108 -4.43 -8.78 -6.73
C ALA A 108 -3.25 -8.51 -5.77
N PHE A 109 -2.29 -9.43 -5.70
CA PHE A 109 -1.12 -9.38 -4.82
C PHE A 109 0.18 -9.39 -5.63
N PRO A 110 0.53 -8.28 -6.30
CA PRO A 110 1.69 -8.26 -7.18
C PRO A 110 3.01 -8.46 -6.43
N PRO A 111 4.03 -9.08 -7.06
CA PRO A 111 5.35 -9.21 -6.48
C PRO A 111 5.93 -7.87 -6.00
N GLY A 112 6.62 -7.89 -4.85
CA GLY A 112 7.15 -6.71 -4.17
C GLY A 112 6.11 -5.96 -3.32
N SER A 113 4.82 -6.31 -3.39
CA SER A 113 3.81 -5.72 -2.52
C SER A 113 3.82 -6.33 -1.12
N ARG A 114 3.51 -5.49 -0.11
CA ARG A 114 3.50 -5.89 1.29
C ARG A 114 2.07 -5.91 1.83
N TRP A 115 1.78 -6.92 2.62
CA TRP A 115 0.43 -7.17 3.13
C TRP A 115 0.46 -7.71 4.57
N VAL A 116 -0.58 -7.37 5.32
CA VAL A 116 -0.98 -8.14 6.49
C VAL A 116 -2.09 -9.08 6.03
N MET A 117 -1.89 -10.38 6.18
CA MET A 117 -2.85 -11.40 5.75
C MET A 117 -3.28 -12.27 6.93
N ALA A 118 -4.59 -12.49 7.05
CA ALA A 118 -5.19 -13.44 7.98
C ALA A 118 -5.46 -14.75 7.24
N LEU A 119 -4.66 -15.77 7.51
CA LEU A 119 -4.55 -16.98 6.72
C LEU A 119 -5.17 -18.18 7.47
N SER A 120 -5.86 -19.03 6.71
CA SER A 120 -6.34 -20.33 7.19
C SER A 120 -5.45 -21.44 6.65
N ARG A 121 -5.11 -22.43 7.50
CA ARG A 121 -4.31 -23.59 7.10
C ARG A 121 -5.19 -24.60 6.38
N ILE A 122 -4.70 -25.14 5.28
CA ILE A 122 -5.35 -26.24 4.57
C ILE A 122 -5.16 -27.52 5.38
N ARG A 123 -6.23 -28.03 5.97
CA ARG A 123 -6.22 -29.28 6.75
C ARG A 123 -6.57 -30.49 5.90
N GLU A 124 -7.46 -30.27 4.95
CA GLU A 124 -7.94 -31.29 4.01
C GLU A 124 -8.01 -30.71 2.61
N VAL A 125 -7.70 -31.53 1.62
CA VAL A 125 -7.81 -31.18 0.20
C VAL A 125 -9.00 -31.95 -0.36
N PRO A 126 -9.97 -31.30 -1.02
CA PRO A 126 -11.08 -31.97 -1.66
C PRO A 126 -10.61 -32.97 -2.72
N GLU A 127 -11.38 -34.02 -2.99
CA GLU A 127 -11.04 -35.04 -4.00
C GLU A 127 -10.87 -34.42 -5.42
N ASP A 128 -11.64 -33.37 -5.72
CA ASP A 128 -11.59 -32.59 -6.97
C ASP A 128 -10.63 -31.40 -6.89
N GLY A 129 -9.87 -31.25 -5.81
CA GLY A 129 -8.97 -30.11 -5.56
C GLY A 129 -7.80 -29.98 -6.51
N PHE A 130 -7.57 -30.99 -7.36
CA PHE A 130 -6.59 -30.96 -8.43
C PHE A 130 -7.26 -31.38 -9.74
N ASP A 131 -7.15 -30.54 -10.78
CA ASP A 131 -7.60 -30.84 -12.13
C ASP A 131 -6.37 -31.05 -13.04
N PRO A 132 -6.18 -32.26 -13.59
CA PRO A 132 -5.06 -32.54 -14.50
C PRO A 132 -5.18 -31.79 -15.83
N PHE A 133 -6.36 -31.29 -16.20
CA PHE A 133 -6.56 -30.50 -17.43
C PHE A 133 -6.25 -29.01 -17.24
N THR A 134 -6.26 -28.51 -15.99
CA THR A 134 -5.83 -27.17 -15.61
C THR A 134 -4.72 -27.24 -14.55
N PRO A 135 -3.52 -27.72 -14.94
CA PRO A 135 -2.45 -28.05 -13.99
C PRO A 135 -1.88 -26.83 -13.23
N ASN A 136 -2.19 -25.61 -13.69
CA ASN A 136 -1.77 -24.38 -13.03
C ASN A 136 -2.77 -23.91 -11.97
N GLU A 137 -3.92 -24.57 -11.85
CA GLU A 137 -4.94 -24.27 -10.84
C GLU A 137 -5.06 -25.44 -9.87
N SER A 138 -4.97 -25.15 -8.58
CA SER A 138 -5.07 -26.15 -7.54
C SER A 138 -5.78 -25.57 -6.32
N PHE A 139 -6.52 -26.42 -5.60
CA PHE A 139 -7.03 -26.09 -4.28
C PHE A 139 -5.90 -25.73 -3.30
N GLY A 140 -4.75 -26.36 -3.44
CA GLY A 140 -3.60 -26.21 -2.57
C GLY A 140 -3.17 -27.56 -1.98
N ARG A 141 -2.17 -27.51 -1.10
CA ARG A 141 -1.62 -28.67 -0.42
C ARG A 141 -1.98 -28.63 1.07
N LYS A 142 -2.10 -29.79 1.68
CA LYS A 142 -2.21 -29.89 3.12
C LYS A 142 -1.03 -29.19 3.79
N GLU A 143 -1.29 -28.46 4.87
CA GLU A 143 -0.38 -27.63 5.66
C GLU A 143 0.05 -26.30 4.99
N ASP A 144 -0.26 -26.04 3.71
CA ASP A 144 -0.19 -24.73 3.11
C ASP A 144 -1.35 -23.83 3.60
N TYR A 145 -1.39 -22.60 3.12
CA TYR A 145 -2.36 -21.61 3.54
C TYR A 145 -3.28 -21.17 2.40
N VAL A 146 -4.45 -20.67 2.78
CA VAL A 146 -5.43 -20.03 1.89
C VAL A 146 -5.81 -18.67 2.43
N LEU A 147 -6.24 -17.79 1.52
CA LEU A 147 -6.80 -16.49 1.81
C LEU A 147 -8.25 -16.46 1.33
N SER A 148 -9.20 -16.09 2.21
CA SER A 148 -10.62 -16.00 1.86
C SER A 148 -10.97 -14.63 1.30
N SER A 149 -11.86 -14.55 0.30
CA SER A 149 -12.49 -13.31 -0.18
C SER A 149 -13.80 -12.97 0.54
N CYS A 150 -14.26 -13.81 1.45
CA CYS A 150 -15.53 -13.65 2.15
C CYS A 150 -15.48 -12.69 3.35
N GLY A 151 -14.46 -11.84 3.44
CA GLY A 151 -14.27 -10.87 4.52
C GLY A 151 -13.03 -10.03 4.33
N GLY A 152 -12.73 -9.20 5.32
CA GLY A 152 -11.54 -8.34 5.36
C GLY A 152 -10.26 -9.08 5.74
N TYR A 153 -9.89 -10.15 5.05
CA TYR A 153 -8.78 -11.03 5.42
C TYR A 153 -7.39 -10.47 5.11
N TRP A 154 -7.27 -9.32 4.46
CA TRP A 154 -5.99 -8.70 4.14
C TRP A 154 -6.03 -7.19 4.25
N LEU A 155 -4.89 -6.61 4.58
CA LEU A 155 -4.65 -5.17 4.64
C LEU A 155 -3.41 -4.85 3.81
N ARG A 156 -3.49 -3.82 2.97
CA ARG A 156 -2.34 -3.33 2.21
C ARG A 156 -1.40 -2.56 3.12
N VAL A 157 -0.10 -2.80 2.99
CA VAL A 157 0.93 -2.18 3.82
C VAL A 157 1.72 -1.15 3.03
N ASN A 158 1.90 0.02 3.64
CA ASN A 158 2.81 1.07 3.17
C ASN A 158 3.68 1.52 4.34
N GLY A 159 5.00 1.33 4.23
CA GLY A 159 5.92 1.58 5.34
C GLY A 159 5.55 0.77 6.59
N ASN A 160 5.18 1.44 7.67
CA ASN A 160 4.78 0.84 8.94
C ASN A 160 3.27 0.92 9.21
N THR A 161 2.49 1.23 8.19
CA THR A 161 1.03 1.39 8.30
C THR A 161 0.29 0.45 7.36
N ALA A 162 -0.96 0.13 7.71
CA ALA A 162 -1.84 -0.72 6.91
C ALA A 162 -3.19 -0.03 6.69
N ILE A 163 -3.79 -0.30 5.52
CA ILE A 163 -5.13 0.15 5.14
C ILE A 163 -5.93 -1.05 4.58
N GLY A 164 -7.24 -1.00 4.71
CA GLY A 164 -8.16 -2.02 4.22
C GLY A 164 -9.45 -2.07 5.03
N ASN A 165 -10.20 -3.15 4.91
CA ASN A 165 -11.41 -3.38 5.72
C ASN A 165 -11.02 -3.75 7.17
N LEU A 166 -10.51 -2.78 7.93
CA LEU A 166 -9.94 -3.02 9.26
C LEU A 166 -11.00 -3.24 10.34
N VAL A 167 -12.05 -2.42 10.35
CA VAL A 167 -13.10 -2.43 11.38
C VAL A 167 -14.50 -2.54 10.77
N PRO A 168 -15.53 -2.97 11.54
CA PRO A 168 -16.89 -3.23 11.02
C PRO A 168 -17.57 -2.02 10.36
N GLU A 169 -17.19 -0.81 10.74
CA GLU A 169 -17.74 0.44 10.21
C GLU A 169 -17.25 0.75 8.79
N MET A 170 -16.21 0.06 8.32
CA MET A 170 -15.68 0.22 6.96
C MET A 170 -16.64 -0.35 5.92
N PRO A 171 -16.76 0.28 4.73
CA PRO A 171 -17.54 -0.26 3.62
C PRO A 171 -17.06 -1.67 3.23
N ARG A 172 -17.99 -2.64 3.19
CA ARG A 172 -17.67 -4.07 3.06
C ARG A 172 -16.92 -4.44 1.79
N PHE A 173 -17.18 -3.74 0.70
CA PHE A 173 -16.65 -4.08 -0.63
C PHE A 173 -15.45 -3.24 -1.06
N TYR A 174 -14.94 -2.37 -0.20
CA TYR A 174 -13.77 -1.54 -0.50
C TYR A 174 -12.51 -2.19 0.04
N HIS A 175 -11.61 -2.62 -0.86
CA HIS A 175 -10.29 -3.13 -0.47
C HIS A 175 -9.34 -2.04 0.02
N GLN A 176 -9.59 -0.81 -0.39
CA GLN A 176 -8.87 0.39 0.04
C GLN A 176 -9.92 1.45 0.41
N PRO A 177 -10.61 1.29 1.54
CA PRO A 177 -11.55 2.28 2.01
C PRO A 177 -10.83 3.58 2.36
N ASP A 178 -11.53 4.70 2.24
CA ASP A 178 -11.06 5.98 2.73
C ASP A 178 -10.93 5.91 4.25
N MET A 179 -9.71 5.84 4.73
CA MET A 179 -9.39 5.73 6.15
C MET A 179 -8.00 6.28 6.42
N SER A 180 -7.76 6.68 7.66
CA SER A 180 -6.39 6.95 8.13
C SER A 180 -5.61 5.64 8.18
N PRO A 181 -4.39 5.58 7.61
CA PRO A 181 -3.53 4.41 7.73
C PRO A 181 -3.22 4.11 9.20
N VAL A 182 -3.39 2.85 9.63
CA VAL A 182 -3.19 2.41 11.01
C VAL A 182 -1.83 1.75 11.17
N LEU A 183 -1.12 2.06 12.26
CA LEU A 183 0.17 1.44 12.57
C LEU A 183 0.03 -0.08 12.74
N ILE A 184 0.94 -0.84 12.14
CA ILE A 184 0.98 -2.31 12.24
C ILE A 184 1.11 -2.77 13.70
N ASP A 185 1.84 -2.02 14.54
CA ASP A 185 1.98 -2.35 15.96
C ASP A 185 0.67 -2.19 16.73
N LEU A 186 -0.22 -1.28 16.33
CA LEU A 186 -1.55 -1.17 16.90
C LEU A 186 -2.41 -2.40 16.56
N ILE A 187 -2.32 -2.87 15.31
CA ILE A 187 -2.98 -4.10 14.86
C ILE A 187 -2.42 -5.32 15.61
N ALA A 188 -1.09 -5.39 15.79
CA ALA A 188 -0.45 -6.45 16.56
C ALA A 188 -0.91 -6.41 18.04
N GLY A 189 -1.00 -5.23 18.64
CA GLY A 189 -1.52 -5.03 19.98
C GLY A 189 -2.97 -5.48 20.14
N TYR A 190 -3.81 -5.24 19.12
CA TYR A 190 -5.18 -5.73 19.08
C TYR A 190 -5.23 -7.27 19.08
N LEU A 191 -4.45 -7.91 18.21
CA LEU A 191 -4.40 -9.37 18.12
C LEU A 191 -3.83 -10.02 19.40
N ALA A 192 -2.96 -9.30 20.12
CA ALA A 192 -2.44 -9.70 21.42
C ALA A 192 -3.39 -9.39 22.61
N GLY A 193 -4.53 -8.72 22.36
CA GLY A 193 -5.50 -8.35 23.38
C GLY A 193 -5.14 -7.13 24.22
N SER A 194 -4.08 -6.38 23.86
CA SER A 194 -3.65 -5.15 24.56
C SER A 194 -4.31 -3.88 24.02
N VAL A 195 -4.91 -3.93 22.85
CA VAL A 195 -5.62 -2.83 22.19
C VAL A 195 -7.06 -3.24 21.93
N SER A 196 -8.02 -2.37 22.21
CA SER A 196 -9.44 -2.63 21.95
C SER A 196 -9.81 -2.38 20.49
N GLN A 197 -10.90 -3.01 20.03
CA GLN A 197 -11.46 -2.76 18.69
C GLN A 197 -11.87 -1.29 18.52
N ALA A 198 -12.38 -0.66 19.59
CA ALA A 198 -12.73 0.77 19.56
C ALA A 198 -11.50 1.66 19.29
N ALA A 199 -10.33 1.31 19.87
CA ALA A 199 -9.10 2.04 19.61
C ALA A 199 -8.61 1.89 18.16
N LEU A 200 -8.79 0.69 17.55
CA LEU A 200 -8.56 0.50 16.11
C LEU A 200 -9.51 1.36 15.28
N GLY A 201 -10.79 1.39 15.64
CA GLY A 201 -11.80 2.21 14.98
C GLY A 201 -11.43 3.69 15.02
N GLU A 202 -11.05 4.22 16.18
CA GLU A 202 -10.60 5.61 16.31
C GLU A 202 -9.35 5.90 15.46
N ALA A 203 -8.37 5.02 15.47
CA ALA A 203 -7.13 5.18 14.70
C ALA A 203 -7.37 5.13 13.19
N SER A 204 -8.39 4.41 12.74
CA SER A 204 -8.74 4.22 11.32
C SER A 204 -9.66 5.29 10.75
N ARG A 205 -10.30 6.10 11.60
CA ARG A 205 -11.19 7.17 11.13
C ARG A 205 -10.42 8.19 10.31
N GLU A 206 -11.03 8.63 9.22
CA GLU A 206 -10.53 9.75 8.44
C GLU A 206 -10.44 10.98 9.34
N ARG A 207 -9.30 11.63 9.33
CA ARG A 207 -9.13 12.84 10.13
C ARG A 207 -9.94 13.96 9.51
N PRO A 208 -10.69 14.74 10.32
CA PRO A 208 -11.32 15.95 9.82
C PRO A 208 -10.28 16.86 9.17
N GLU A 209 -10.59 17.46 8.03
CA GLU A 209 -9.72 18.41 7.30
C GLU A 209 -9.18 19.51 8.21
N ALA A 210 -10.00 19.96 9.18
CA ALA A 210 -9.59 20.93 10.19
C ALA A 210 -8.39 20.46 11.03
N VAL A 211 -8.29 19.17 11.33
CA VAL A 211 -7.16 18.60 12.08
C VAL A 211 -5.91 18.53 11.21
N ASP A 212 -6.03 18.17 9.95
CA ASP A 212 -4.90 18.17 9.02
C ASP A 212 -4.37 19.58 8.77
N ASN A 213 -5.24 20.57 8.63
CA ASN A 213 -4.87 21.98 8.55
C ASN A 213 -4.14 22.44 9.82
N LEU A 214 -4.65 22.07 11.00
CA LEU A 214 -3.98 22.37 12.27
C LEU A 214 -2.58 21.76 12.37
N ILE A 215 -2.41 20.51 11.93
CA ILE A 215 -1.10 19.83 11.89
C ILE A 215 -0.15 20.57 10.93
N LEU A 216 -0.63 20.98 9.76
CA LEU A 216 0.16 21.74 8.80
C LEU A 216 0.58 23.10 9.34
N ASP A 217 -0.33 23.81 9.98
CA ASP A 217 -0.07 25.12 10.59
C ASP A 217 0.89 25.00 11.77
N THR A 218 0.75 23.97 12.60
CA THR A 218 1.69 23.67 13.67
C THR A 218 3.09 23.39 13.13
N ARG A 219 3.21 22.61 12.07
CA ARG A 219 4.51 22.32 11.43
C ARG A 219 5.13 23.56 10.79
N ARG A 220 4.34 24.47 10.23
CA ARG A 220 4.80 25.75 9.71
C ARG A 220 5.29 26.66 10.82
N PHE A 221 4.52 26.73 11.92
CA PHE A 221 4.89 27.51 13.09
C PHE A 221 6.19 27.01 13.71
N LEU A 222 6.37 25.70 13.91
CA LEU A 222 7.59 25.12 14.47
C LEU A 222 8.82 25.39 13.58
N ARG A 223 8.67 25.30 12.27
CA ARG A 223 9.76 25.67 11.32
C ARG A 223 10.09 27.15 11.35
N GLY A 224 9.06 28.02 11.44
CA GLY A 224 9.29 29.46 11.60
C GLY A 224 9.92 29.85 12.93
N GLN A 225 9.73 29.05 14.01
CA GLN A 225 10.40 29.27 15.29
C GLN A 225 11.91 28.97 15.22
N GLU A 226 12.34 28.02 14.40
CA GLU A 226 13.78 27.78 14.17
C GLU A 226 14.44 29.01 13.56
N ASP A 227 13.77 29.67 12.59
CA ASP A 227 14.26 30.91 11.99
C ASP A 227 14.31 32.09 13.00
N TRP A 228 13.44 32.11 14.01
CA TRP A 228 13.42 33.17 15.05
C TRP A 228 14.53 32.97 16.08
N LEU A 229 14.85 31.74 16.43
CA LEU A 229 15.96 31.44 17.35
C LEU A 229 17.33 31.82 16.74
N ASP A 230 17.46 31.76 15.43
CA ASP A 230 18.66 32.22 14.72
C ASP A 230 18.69 33.75 14.54
N ALA A 231 17.53 34.43 14.56
CA ALA A 231 17.43 35.87 14.46
C ALA A 231 17.73 36.60 15.80
N ASP A 232 17.47 35.99 16.94
CA ASP A 232 17.74 36.55 18.28
C ASP A 232 19.24 36.53 18.66
N ILE A 233 20.13 36.01 17.80
CA ILE A 233 21.59 36.02 17.99
C ILE A 233 22.25 37.18 17.27
N ALA A 234 21.49 38.04 16.58
CA ALA A 234 22.04 39.28 16.05
C ALA A 234 22.45 40.22 17.22
N PRO A 235 23.72 40.72 17.29
CA PRO A 235 24.14 41.58 18.39
C PRO A 235 23.29 42.84 18.40
N GLU A 236 22.71 43.16 19.58
CA GLU A 236 22.06 44.46 19.80
C GLU A 236 23.07 45.55 19.44
N GLU A 237 22.78 46.30 18.35
CA GLU A 237 23.45 47.58 18.08
C GLU A 237 23.11 48.51 19.23
N GLU A 238 24.14 48.90 20.01
CA GLU A 238 24.02 49.87 21.07
C GLU A 238 23.35 51.15 20.55
N PRO A 239 22.32 51.69 21.24
CA PRO A 239 21.70 52.94 20.83
C PRO A 239 22.73 54.06 20.98
N THR A 240 23.19 54.59 19.87
CA THR A 240 23.99 55.82 19.83
C THR A 240 23.21 56.94 20.49
N ALA A 241 23.77 57.43 21.61
CA ALA A 241 23.27 58.52 22.40
C ALA A 241 23.15 59.78 21.50
N GLN A 242 21.92 60.16 21.19
CA GLN A 242 21.62 61.45 20.62
C GLN A 242 21.81 62.50 21.71
N THR A 243 22.83 63.30 21.52
CA THR A 243 23.16 64.48 22.31
C THR A 243 22.02 65.47 22.22
N GLU A 244 21.35 65.66 23.32
CA GLU A 244 20.33 66.68 23.51
C GLU A 244 21.03 68.05 23.57
N SER A 245 20.94 68.85 22.52
CA SER A 245 21.34 70.25 22.50
C SER A 245 20.20 71.09 23.04
N ALA A 246 20.36 71.57 24.25
CA ALA A 246 19.57 72.63 24.86
C ALA A 246 19.68 73.92 24.05
N ALA A 247 18.60 74.50 23.68
CA ALA A 247 18.49 75.94 23.34
C ALA A 247 17.29 76.53 24.08
N GLU A 248 17.64 77.11 25.19
CA GLU A 248 16.97 78.18 25.92
C GLU A 248 16.64 79.36 24.99
N THR A 249 15.45 79.94 25.14
CA THR A 249 15.18 81.41 25.22
C THR A 249 13.68 81.64 25.24
N ALA A 250 13.23 82.17 26.35
CA ALA A 250 12.81 83.54 26.63
C ALA A 250 11.39 83.90 26.22
N ASP A 251 10.60 84.05 27.27
CA ASP A 251 9.43 84.90 27.40
C ASP A 251 9.69 86.37 26.99
N PRO A 252 8.74 87.18 26.52
CA PRO A 252 8.04 88.07 27.42
C PRO A 252 6.54 88.38 27.16
N GLU A 253 5.81 88.48 28.26
CA GLU A 253 4.92 89.61 28.69
C GLU A 253 3.89 90.21 27.78
N SER A 254 2.72 90.26 28.37
CA SER A 254 1.46 91.01 28.19
C SER A 254 1.62 92.50 27.86
N PRO A 255 0.48 93.28 27.57
CA PRO A 255 -0.66 93.39 28.41
C PRO A 255 -2.01 92.98 27.83
#